data_18f9a7f55e48b68e5a18c85542542bfe
#
_entry.id   18f9a7f55e48b68e5a18c85542542bfe
#
_cell.length_a   1.000
_cell.length_b   1.000
_cell.length_c   1.000
_cell.angle_alpha   90.00
_cell.angle_beta   90.00
_cell.angle_gamma   90.00
#
_symmetry.space_group_name_H-M   'P 1'
#
loop_
_entity.id
_entity.type
_entity.pdbx_description
1 polymer ?
#
loop_
_entity_poly.entity_id
_entity_poly.type
_entity_poly.pdbx_seq_one_letter_code
_entity_poly.pdbx_strand_id
1 'polypeptide(L)'
;MDGASENLVSCWLRGDQVPLVQAIAEQAGLEIVEAASPDGSGVAESLGTNAMPDLRSLLSSTSTGIVLIADQSGIAAENDTRVLESVINAAERGVHVLSLEPIPAAALHLSSPAWRDAADTVRERISFVPLARRSSAFAGITELLSQFGEIEAIGVRVLCSPAAGSLGARLFGICELLVTLLGTPETIDAAHVSAAPTPDSLRGLAGHMTANIRFPSGKCASIMASDSSPGWSRAITLIGPRGVIDASDHRVRWMSPEGQILDDAQMTDTKDPVTLEATLIADSIMASLTPGLRGRPIDMNATLAMAQAALLSARTGHPESPSMILDILSRA
;
A
#
# COMPACT_ATOMS: atom_id res chain seq x y z
N MET A 1 -13.30 -28.94 -8.76
CA MET A 1 -13.55 -27.95 -7.67
C MET A 1 -14.14 -26.75 -8.35
N ASP A 2 -15.40 -26.45 -8.00
CA ASP A 2 -16.27 -25.57 -8.78
C ASP A 2 -15.78 -24.11 -8.74
N GLY A 3 -15.71 -23.46 -9.92
CA GLY A 3 -15.30 -22.06 -10.08
C GLY A 3 -16.28 -21.01 -9.50
N ALA A 4 -17.20 -21.41 -8.63
CA ALA A 4 -18.14 -20.51 -7.97
C ALA A 4 -17.60 -19.83 -6.70
N SER A 5 -16.46 -20.27 -6.14
CA SER A 5 -15.90 -19.66 -4.90
C SER A 5 -14.78 -18.64 -5.18
N GLU A 6 -14.32 -18.52 -6.41
CA GLU A 6 -13.16 -17.70 -6.75
C GLU A 6 -13.41 -16.18 -6.69
N ASN A 7 -14.68 -15.75 -6.78
CA ASN A 7 -15.06 -14.34 -6.77
C ASN A 7 -15.76 -13.87 -5.48
N LEU A 8 -15.88 -14.76 -4.47
CA LEU A 8 -16.51 -14.39 -3.21
C LEU A 8 -15.52 -13.74 -2.27
N VAL A 9 -15.89 -12.60 -1.68
CA VAL A 9 -15.05 -11.84 -0.76
C VAL A 9 -15.74 -11.59 0.56
N SER A 10 -14.99 -11.74 1.65
CA SER A 10 -15.35 -11.30 2.99
C SER A 10 -14.63 -10.00 3.32
N CYS A 11 -15.32 -9.01 3.91
CA CYS A 11 -14.80 -7.66 4.09
C CYS A 11 -14.73 -7.25 5.57
N TRP A 12 -13.59 -6.64 5.95
CA TRP A 12 -13.41 -5.91 7.21
C TRP A 12 -13.30 -4.42 6.91
N LEU A 13 -14.28 -3.60 7.36
CA LEU A 13 -14.38 -2.20 6.99
C LEU A 13 -15.18 -1.39 8.02
N ARG A 14 -14.96 -0.05 8.04
CA ARG A 14 -15.83 0.90 8.77
C ARG A 14 -17.06 1.27 7.95
N GLY A 15 -18.06 1.82 8.63
CA GLY A 15 -19.31 2.27 7.98
C GLY A 15 -19.09 3.32 6.87
N ASP A 16 -18.14 4.24 7.04
CA ASP A 16 -17.80 5.27 6.06
C ASP A 16 -17.07 4.72 4.82
N GLN A 17 -16.54 3.49 4.87
CA GLN A 17 -15.89 2.82 3.75
C GLN A 17 -16.85 2.00 2.87
N VAL A 18 -18.09 1.81 3.28
CA VAL A 18 -19.09 1.00 2.53
C VAL A 18 -19.19 1.42 1.07
N PRO A 19 -19.36 2.71 0.71
CA PRO A 19 -19.48 3.11 -0.71
C PRO A 19 -18.24 2.78 -1.54
N LEU A 20 -17.05 2.97 -0.97
CA LEU A 20 -15.78 2.66 -1.65
C LEU A 20 -15.62 1.16 -1.85
N VAL A 21 -15.87 0.35 -0.81
CA VAL A 21 -15.72 -1.12 -0.86
C VAL A 21 -16.72 -1.73 -1.84
N GLN A 22 -17.95 -1.23 -1.90
CA GLN A 22 -18.94 -1.63 -2.93
C GLN A 22 -18.43 -1.31 -4.35
N ALA A 23 -17.93 -0.10 -4.58
CA ALA A 23 -17.40 0.28 -5.88
C ALA A 23 -16.18 -0.56 -6.29
N ILE A 24 -15.27 -0.87 -5.33
CA ILE A 24 -14.13 -1.77 -5.54
C ILE A 24 -14.61 -3.17 -5.94
N ALA A 25 -15.56 -3.74 -5.19
CA ALA A 25 -16.07 -5.08 -5.46
C ALA A 25 -16.74 -5.16 -6.82
N GLU A 26 -17.58 -4.18 -7.18
CA GLU A 26 -18.23 -4.08 -8.49
C GLU A 26 -17.20 -4.04 -9.63
N GLN A 27 -16.18 -3.18 -9.51
CA GLN A 27 -15.15 -3.05 -10.55
C GLN A 27 -14.22 -4.25 -10.66
N ALA A 28 -13.95 -4.92 -9.53
CA ALA A 28 -13.15 -6.14 -9.50
C ALA A 28 -13.96 -7.41 -9.88
N GLY A 29 -15.28 -7.30 -10.08
CA GLY A 29 -16.15 -8.45 -10.33
C GLY A 29 -16.25 -9.41 -9.15
N LEU A 30 -16.15 -8.88 -7.91
CA LEU A 30 -16.23 -9.63 -6.66
C LEU A 30 -17.63 -9.51 -6.04
N GLU A 31 -18.10 -10.58 -5.40
CA GLU A 31 -19.34 -10.61 -4.63
C GLU A 31 -19.04 -10.60 -3.14
N ILE A 32 -19.52 -9.58 -2.42
CA ILE A 32 -19.37 -9.48 -0.97
C ILE A 32 -20.43 -10.35 -0.31
N VAL A 33 -20.01 -11.37 0.44
CA VAL A 33 -20.92 -12.32 1.09
C VAL A 33 -20.90 -12.26 2.61
N GLU A 34 -19.81 -11.74 3.19
CA GLU A 34 -19.62 -11.58 4.63
C GLU A 34 -18.99 -10.23 4.93
N ALA A 35 -19.42 -9.57 5.99
CA ALA A 35 -18.80 -8.33 6.42
C ALA A 35 -18.76 -8.21 7.95
N ALA A 36 -17.69 -7.53 8.43
CA ALA A 36 -17.53 -7.18 9.84
C ALA A 36 -16.95 -5.76 9.97
N SER A 37 -17.19 -5.14 11.13
CA SER A 37 -16.78 -3.76 11.40
C SER A 37 -16.15 -3.63 12.78
N PRO A 38 -15.10 -2.79 12.93
CA PRO A 38 -14.47 -2.52 14.21
C PRO A 38 -15.36 -1.77 15.21
N ASP A 39 -16.32 -0.99 14.70
CA ASP A 39 -17.20 -0.11 15.49
C ASP A 39 -18.61 -0.69 15.68
N GLY A 40 -18.86 -1.91 15.21
CA GLY A 40 -20.17 -2.54 15.27
C GLY A 40 -21.22 -1.82 14.41
N SER A 41 -20.78 -0.90 13.51
CA SER A 41 -21.68 -0.30 12.52
C SER A 41 -22.34 -1.41 11.69
N GLY A 42 -23.63 -1.26 11.34
CA GLY A 42 -24.38 -2.25 10.57
C GLY A 42 -23.91 -2.40 9.11
N VAL A 43 -22.58 -2.56 8.89
CA VAL A 43 -21.98 -2.67 7.55
C VAL A 43 -22.53 -3.88 6.79
N ALA A 44 -22.75 -5.00 7.47
CA ALA A 44 -23.30 -6.19 6.84
C ALA A 44 -24.74 -5.96 6.37
N GLU A 45 -25.55 -5.27 7.16
CA GLU A 45 -26.92 -4.88 6.76
C GLU A 45 -26.88 -3.91 5.58
N SER A 46 -25.98 -2.91 5.62
CA SER A 46 -25.81 -1.93 4.52
C SER A 46 -25.36 -2.59 3.22
N LEU A 47 -24.59 -3.67 3.30
CA LEU A 47 -24.11 -4.44 2.15
C LEU A 47 -25.05 -5.56 1.74
N GLY A 48 -26.08 -5.90 2.55
CA GLY A 48 -26.97 -7.03 2.32
C GLY A 48 -26.29 -8.39 2.46
N THR A 49 -25.29 -8.50 3.37
CA THR A 49 -24.43 -9.68 3.52
C THR A 49 -24.53 -10.29 4.93
N ASN A 50 -23.85 -11.42 5.15
CA ASN A 50 -23.80 -12.05 6.46
C ASN A 50 -22.90 -11.24 7.41
N ALA A 51 -23.38 -10.98 8.64
CA ALA A 51 -22.61 -10.29 9.66
C ALA A 51 -21.63 -11.25 10.34
N MET A 52 -20.35 -10.82 10.43
CA MET A 52 -19.33 -11.50 11.22
C MET A 52 -19.03 -10.71 12.50
N PRO A 53 -18.75 -11.37 13.65
CA PRO A 53 -18.64 -10.67 14.92
C PRO A 53 -17.38 -9.79 15.03
N ASP A 54 -16.27 -10.21 14.44
CA ASP A 54 -14.97 -9.52 14.49
C ASP A 54 -14.02 -9.99 13.37
N LEU A 55 -12.89 -9.31 13.22
CA LEU A 55 -11.89 -9.64 12.20
C LEU A 55 -11.30 -11.05 12.36
N ARG A 56 -11.09 -11.51 13.60
CA ARG A 56 -10.54 -12.85 13.85
C ARG A 56 -11.53 -13.92 13.41
N SER A 57 -12.79 -13.76 13.75
CA SER A 57 -13.86 -14.66 13.31
C SER A 57 -13.96 -14.70 11.80
N LEU A 58 -13.91 -13.52 11.15
CA LEU A 58 -13.91 -13.39 9.71
C LEU A 58 -12.70 -14.12 9.09
N LEU A 59 -11.49 -13.92 9.61
CA LEU A 59 -10.29 -14.62 9.14
C LEU A 59 -10.30 -16.12 9.40
N SER A 60 -10.89 -16.59 10.52
CA SER A 60 -10.83 -18.00 10.92
C SER A 60 -11.91 -18.88 10.30
N SER A 61 -13.10 -18.33 10.05
CA SER A 61 -14.28 -19.06 9.63
C SER A 61 -14.79 -18.73 8.23
N THR A 62 -14.12 -17.82 7.52
CA THR A 62 -14.53 -17.46 6.16
C THR A 62 -14.62 -18.69 5.26
N SER A 63 -15.71 -18.77 4.51
CA SER A 63 -15.91 -19.74 3.43
C SER A 63 -15.43 -19.22 2.07
N THR A 64 -14.98 -17.95 2.01
CA THR A 64 -14.53 -17.30 0.80
C THR A 64 -13.05 -17.54 0.53
N GLY A 65 -12.65 -17.47 -0.74
CA GLY A 65 -11.25 -17.53 -1.14
C GLY A 65 -10.49 -16.21 -0.94
N ILE A 66 -11.22 -15.11 -0.63
CA ILE A 66 -10.66 -13.76 -0.56
C ILE A 66 -11.18 -13.06 0.71
N VAL A 67 -10.27 -12.39 1.42
CA VAL A 67 -10.60 -11.45 2.51
C VAL A 67 -10.03 -10.09 2.15
N LEU A 68 -10.85 -9.03 2.16
CA LEU A 68 -10.45 -7.64 2.00
C LEU A 68 -10.48 -6.93 3.36
N ILE A 69 -9.32 -6.49 3.82
CA ILE A 69 -9.14 -5.70 5.04
C ILE A 69 -9.01 -4.23 4.62
N ALA A 70 -10.10 -3.47 4.74
CA ALA A 70 -10.12 -2.05 4.38
C ALA A 70 -9.75 -1.13 5.55
N ASP A 71 -9.82 -1.61 6.79
CA ASP A 71 -9.52 -0.82 7.99
C ASP A 71 -8.54 -1.53 8.92
N GLN A 72 -7.62 -0.75 9.50
CA GLN A 72 -6.63 -1.29 10.45
C GLN A 72 -7.14 -1.35 11.91
N SER A 73 -8.26 -0.69 12.25
CA SER A 73 -8.86 -0.76 13.58
C SER A 73 -9.29 -2.20 13.86
N GLY A 74 -9.02 -2.70 15.02
CA GLY A 74 -9.25 -4.12 15.34
C GLY A 74 -8.10 -5.05 14.97
N ILE A 75 -7.14 -4.62 14.14
CA ILE A 75 -5.82 -5.21 14.10
C ILE A 75 -5.13 -4.71 15.37
N ALA A 76 -5.14 -5.50 16.43
CA ALA A 76 -4.85 -5.11 17.81
C ALA A 76 -3.58 -4.24 18.03
N ALA A 77 -3.46 -3.67 19.23
CA ALA A 77 -2.37 -2.82 19.71
C ALA A 77 -0.98 -3.38 19.32
N GLU A 78 0.02 -2.49 19.25
CA GLU A 78 1.39 -2.73 18.76
C GLU A 78 2.07 -4.01 19.24
N ASN A 79 1.64 -4.56 20.40
CA ASN A 79 2.20 -5.77 21.01
C ASN A 79 1.32 -7.03 20.78
N ASP A 80 0.24 -6.95 20.02
CA ASP A 80 -0.64 -8.10 19.81
C ASP A 80 -0.42 -8.74 18.44
N THR A 81 0.40 -9.79 18.40
CA THR A 81 0.68 -10.58 17.20
C THR A 81 -0.48 -11.49 16.79
N ARG A 82 -1.53 -11.64 17.60
CA ARG A 82 -2.64 -12.61 17.37
C ARG A 82 -3.40 -12.35 16.07
N VAL A 83 -3.54 -11.10 15.64
CA VAL A 83 -4.17 -10.82 14.35
C VAL A 83 -3.24 -11.17 13.20
N LEU A 84 -1.93 -10.88 13.33
CA LEU A 84 -0.94 -11.31 12.36
C LEU A 84 -0.94 -12.84 12.22
N GLU A 85 -0.99 -13.57 13.31
CA GLU A 85 -1.14 -15.03 13.32
C GLU A 85 -2.43 -15.47 12.62
N SER A 86 -3.56 -14.78 12.86
CA SER A 86 -4.83 -15.10 12.19
C SER A 86 -4.77 -14.85 10.68
N VAL A 87 -4.08 -13.80 10.25
CA VAL A 87 -3.83 -13.50 8.82
C VAL A 87 -2.97 -14.59 8.19
N ILE A 88 -1.87 -14.99 8.84
CA ILE A 88 -0.99 -16.06 8.37
C ILE A 88 -1.78 -17.38 8.26
N ASN A 89 -2.52 -17.74 9.31
CA ASN A 89 -3.34 -18.96 9.32
C ASN A 89 -4.41 -18.95 8.21
N ALA A 90 -5.02 -17.82 7.91
CA ALA A 90 -5.94 -17.70 6.77
C ALA A 90 -5.23 -17.94 5.45
N ALA A 91 -4.06 -17.32 5.26
CA ALA A 91 -3.23 -17.49 4.05
C ALA A 91 -2.72 -18.94 3.90
N GLU A 92 -2.38 -19.64 4.98
CA GLU A 92 -2.02 -21.07 4.99
C GLU A 92 -3.16 -21.96 4.50
N ARG A 93 -4.41 -21.63 4.85
CA ARG A 93 -5.61 -22.32 4.34
C ARG A 93 -5.91 -22.03 2.87
N GLY A 94 -5.15 -21.16 2.21
CA GLY A 94 -5.32 -20.82 0.80
C GLY A 94 -6.11 -19.52 0.56
N VAL A 95 -6.52 -18.81 1.61
CA VAL A 95 -7.23 -17.53 1.50
C VAL A 95 -6.28 -16.42 1.03
N HIS A 96 -6.69 -15.65 0.05
CA HIS A 96 -6.01 -14.41 -0.32
C HIS A 96 -6.43 -13.28 0.61
N VAL A 97 -5.49 -12.75 1.40
CA VAL A 97 -5.72 -11.61 2.28
C VAL A 97 -5.23 -10.35 1.59
N LEU A 98 -6.15 -9.51 1.16
CA LEU A 98 -5.90 -8.23 0.51
C LEU A 98 -6.12 -7.12 1.54
N SER A 99 -5.24 -6.13 1.62
CA SER A 99 -5.37 -5.09 2.63
C SER A 99 -5.06 -3.71 2.06
N LEU A 100 -5.90 -2.72 2.42
CA LEU A 100 -5.63 -1.30 2.16
C LEU A 100 -4.55 -0.74 3.12
N GLU A 101 -4.23 -1.50 4.17
CA GLU A 101 -3.25 -1.17 5.19
C GLU A 101 -2.07 -2.16 5.17
N PRO A 102 -0.83 -1.75 5.48
CA PRO A 102 0.31 -2.67 5.48
C PRO A 102 0.17 -3.74 6.57
N ILE A 103 0.38 -5.00 6.20
CA ILE A 103 0.42 -6.13 7.12
C ILE A 103 1.73 -6.90 6.89
N PRO A 104 2.64 -6.91 7.89
CA PRO A 104 2.61 -6.17 9.15
C PRO A 104 2.78 -4.65 8.99
N ALA A 105 2.31 -3.87 9.97
CA ALA A 105 2.39 -2.40 9.97
C ALA A 105 3.61 -1.84 10.72
N ALA A 106 4.38 -2.68 11.39
CA ALA A 106 5.59 -2.29 12.11
C ALA A 106 6.75 -3.24 11.78
N ALA A 107 7.96 -2.68 11.66
CA ALA A 107 9.16 -3.45 11.36
C ALA A 107 9.42 -4.55 12.42
N LEU A 108 9.15 -4.27 13.69
CA LEU A 108 9.31 -5.24 14.78
C LEU A 108 8.50 -6.54 14.57
N HIS A 109 7.36 -6.47 13.91
CA HIS A 109 6.52 -7.64 13.64
C HIS A 109 7.13 -8.59 12.61
N LEU A 110 8.12 -8.15 11.82
CA LEU A 110 8.85 -9.02 10.89
C LEU A 110 9.70 -10.08 11.62
N SER A 111 10.12 -9.81 12.85
CA SER A 111 10.85 -10.78 13.69
C SER A 111 9.92 -11.73 14.45
N SER A 112 8.59 -11.54 14.40
CA SER A 112 7.64 -12.45 15.05
C SER A 112 7.76 -13.86 14.45
N PRO A 113 7.68 -14.93 15.29
CA PRO A 113 7.73 -16.30 14.79
C PRO A 113 6.70 -16.58 13.68
N ALA A 114 5.48 -16.09 13.84
CA ALA A 114 4.42 -16.29 12.84
C ALA A 114 4.81 -15.74 11.46
N TRP A 115 5.41 -14.55 11.38
CA TRP A 115 5.82 -13.97 10.08
C TRP A 115 7.10 -14.62 9.56
N ARG A 116 8.10 -14.79 10.41
CA ARG A 116 9.41 -15.32 10.02
C ARG A 116 9.32 -16.75 9.50
N ASP A 117 8.53 -17.60 10.19
CA ASP A 117 8.44 -19.03 9.92
C ASP A 117 7.41 -19.34 8.80
N ALA A 118 6.59 -18.35 8.39
CA ALA A 118 5.67 -18.48 7.27
C ALA A 118 6.41 -18.72 5.94
N ALA A 119 5.93 -19.69 5.15
CA ALA A 119 6.47 -19.95 3.83
C ALA A 119 6.26 -18.75 2.88
N ASP A 120 7.13 -18.59 1.88
CA ASP A 120 6.99 -17.51 0.88
C ASP A 120 5.63 -17.57 0.16
N THR A 121 5.17 -18.77 -0.19
CA THR A 121 3.86 -19.00 -0.82
C THR A 121 2.68 -18.55 0.05
N VAL A 122 2.85 -18.54 1.37
CA VAL A 122 1.85 -18.01 2.32
C VAL A 122 1.92 -16.48 2.32
N ARG A 123 3.12 -15.90 2.44
CA ARG A 123 3.31 -14.45 2.40
C ARG A 123 2.84 -13.82 1.09
N GLU A 124 2.99 -14.52 -0.03
CA GLU A 124 2.49 -14.09 -1.35
C GLU A 124 0.96 -13.96 -1.43
N ARG A 125 0.22 -14.63 -0.54
CA ARG A 125 -1.24 -14.48 -0.45
C ARG A 125 -1.67 -13.30 0.39
N ILE A 126 -0.74 -12.63 1.09
CA ILE A 126 -1.00 -11.41 1.85
C ILE A 126 -0.52 -10.25 0.99
N SER A 127 -1.46 -9.47 0.46
CA SER A 127 -1.14 -8.40 -0.49
C SER A 127 -1.63 -7.05 0.02
N PHE A 128 -0.72 -6.06 0.01
CA PHE A 128 -1.07 -4.66 0.16
C PHE A 128 -1.61 -4.10 -1.16
N VAL A 129 -2.71 -3.36 -1.12
CA VAL A 129 -3.36 -2.73 -2.27
C VAL A 129 -3.78 -1.28 -1.92
N PRO A 130 -3.68 -0.31 -2.86
CA PRO A 130 -3.06 -0.42 -4.17
C PRO A 130 -1.54 -0.24 -4.10
N LEU A 131 -0.80 -1.06 -4.81
CA LEU A 131 0.63 -0.86 -5.03
C LEU A 131 0.86 -0.02 -6.30
N ALA A 132 1.72 1.01 -6.20
CA ALA A 132 2.06 1.87 -7.34
C ALA A 132 2.58 1.06 -8.53
N ARG A 133 3.47 0.10 -8.30
CA ARG A 133 4.07 -0.73 -9.35
C ARG A 133 3.11 -1.71 -10.05
N ARG A 134 1.89 -1.86 -9.54
CA ARG A 134 0.82 -2.65 -10.18
C ARG A 134 -0.15 -1.80 -10.99
N SER A 135 0.08 -0.50 -11.08
CA SER A 135 -0.74 0.40 -11.88
C SER A 135 -0.28 0.46 -13.34
N SER A 136 -1.22 0.77 -14.25
CA SER A 136 -0.93 1.01 -15.66
C SER A 136 0.10 2.14 -15.85
N ALA A 137 0.04 3.19 -15.04
CA ALA A 137 1.01 4.27 -15.07
C ALA A 137 2.44 3.79 -14.79
N PHE A 138 2.61 2.87 -13.83
CA PHE A 138 3.93 2.30 -13.54
C PHE A 138 4.39 1.33 -14.63
N ALA A 139 3.49 0.59 -15.25
CA ALA A 139 3.82 -0.22 -16.44
C ALA A 139 4.39 0.68 -17.56
N GLY A 140 3.73 1.80 -17.85
CA GLY A 140 4.22 2.80 -18.80
C GLY A 140 5.60 3.36 -18.41
N ILE A 141 5.83 3.70 -17.13
CA ILE A 141 7.17 4.11 -16.65
C ILE A 141 8.18 2.99 -16.93
N THR A 142 7.87 1.74 -16.60
CA THR A 142 8.80 0.60 -16.71
C THR A 142 9.24 0.37 -18.16
N GLU A 143 8.35 0.54 -19.13
CA GLU A 143 8.67 0.46 -20.56
C GLU A 143 9.70 1.51 -20.97
N LEU A 144 9.64 2.70 -20.39
CA LEU A 144 10.54 3.81 -20.69
C LEU A 144 11.89 3.69 -19.98
N LEU A 145 11.96 3.04 -18.80
CA LEU A 145 13.17 3.01 -17.96
C LEU A 145 14.42 2.51 -18.69
N SER A 146 14.26 1.51 -19.56
CA SER A 146 15.39 0.94 -20.32
C SER A 146 16.04 1.97 -21.26
N GLN A 147 15.25 2.91 -21.75
CA GLN A 147 15.70 3.99 -22.63
C GLN A 147 16.05 5.26 -21.84
N PHE A 148 15.36 5.52 -20.72
CA PHE A 148 15.59 6.67 -19.85
C PHE A 148 16.97 6.61 -19.18
N GLY A 149 17.42 5.41 -18.80
CA GLY A 149 18.71 5.19 -18.19
C GLY A 149 18.69 5.39 -16.67
N GLU A 150 19.72 6.06 -16.14
CA GLU A 150 19.87 6.22 -14.70
C GLU A 150 18.89 7.25 -14.13
N ILE A 151 18.25 6.91 -13.01
CA ILE A 151 17.43 7.83 -12.24
C ILE A 151 18.33 8.51 -11.22
N GLU A 152 18.37 9.85 -11.23
CA GLU A 152 19.13 10.69 -10.29
C GLU A 152 18.26 11.24 -9.17
N ALA A 153 17.01 11.62 -9.49
CA ALA A 153 16.08 12.13 -8.51
C ALA A 153 14.64 11.64 -8.76
N ILE A 154 13.88 11.47 -7.67
CA ILE A 154 12.46 11.09 -7.73
C ILE A 154 11.64 12.05 -6.86
N GLY A 155 10.56 12.60 -7.43
CA GLY A 155 9.46 13.23 -6.69
C GLY A 155 8.25 12.30 -6.64
N VAL A 156 7.67 12.07 -5.46
CA VAL A 156 6.43 11.28 -5.32
C VAL A 156 5.42 12.05 -4.48
N ARG A 157 4.23 12.20 -5.02
CA ARG A 157 3.07 12.73 -4.29
C ARG A 157 1.93 11.73 -4.35
N VAL A 158 1.38 11.37 -3.18
CA VAL A 158 0.19 10.52 -3.09
C VAL A 158 -0.79 11.12 -2.09
N LEU A 159 -1.96 11.44 -2.56
CA LEU A 159 -3.09 11.95 -1.78
C LEU A 159 -4.26 10.98 -1.94
N CYS A 160 -4.99 10.68 -0.88
CA CYS A 160 -6.18 9.84 -0.94
C CYS A 160 -7.27 10.31 0.03
N SER A 161 -8.46 9.75 -0.13
CA SER A 161 -9.51 9.89 0.86
C SER A 161 -9.21 9.05 2.11
N PRO A 162 -9.74 9.41 3.30
CA PRO A 162 -9.59 8.61 4.51
C PRO A 162 -10.20 7.19 4.38
N ALA A 163 -11.14 7.02 3.45
CA ALA A 163 -11.77 5.73 3.19
C ALA A 163 -10.85 4.74 2.46
N ALA A 164 -9.90 5.24 1.66
CA ALA A 164 -8.99 4.40 0.85
C ALA A 164 -7.72 3.95 1.58
N GLY A 165 -7.61 4.25 2.86
CA GLY A 165 -6.49 3.86 3.71
C GLY A 165 -5.81 5.03 4.40
N SER A 166 -5.00 4.72 5.41
CA SER A 166 -4.31 5.69 6.25
C SER A 166 -3.13 6.39 5.56
N LEU A 167 -2.63 7.46 6.18
CA LEU A 167 -1.33 8.04 5.80
C LEU A 167 -0.22 6.99 5.89
N GLY A 168 -0.29 6.07 6.87
CA GLY A 168 0.66 4.96 7.00
C GLY A 168 0.69 4.06 5.78
N ALA A 169 -0.48 3.75 5.23
CA ALA A 169 -0.59 2.99 3.99
C ALA A 169 -0.01 3.74 2.78
N ARG A 170 -0.22 5.05 2.70
CA ARG A 170 0.39 5.89 1.62
C ARG A 170 1.89 5.94 1.75
N LEU A 171 2.41 6.16 2.95
CA LEU A 171 3.85 6.17 3.22
C LEU A 171 4.49 4.82 2.86
N PHE A 172 3.86 3.70 3.27
CA PHE A 172 4.32 2.36 2.93
C PHE A 172 4.40 2.14 1.41
N GLY A 173 3.34 2.50 0.68
CA GLY A 173 3.31 2.36 -0.78
C GLY A 173 4.36 3.22 -1.50
N ILE A 174 4.65 4.43 -0.97
CA ILE A 174 5.72 5.28 -1.50
C ILE A 174 7.10 4.67 -1.19
N CYS A 175 7.32 4.20 0.05
CA CYS A 175 8.58 3.55 0.42
C CYS A 175 8.84 2.32 -0.44
N GLU A 176 7.82 1.49 -0.70
CA GLU A 176 7.93 0.32 -1.57
C GLU A 176 8.35 0.70 -2.99
N LEU A 177 7.75 1.74 -3.56
CA LEU A 177 8.10 2.25 -4.87
C LEU A 177 9.56 2.72 -4.91
N LEU A 178 10.00 3.52 -3.92
CA LEU A 178 11.35 4.05 -3.86
C LEU A 178 12.40 2.96 -3.64
N VAL A 179 12.12 1.98 -2.77
CA VAL A 179 12.97 0.80 -2.57
C VAL A 179 13.10 0.00 -3.87
N THR A 180 12.00 -0.15 -4.62
CA THR A 180 12.01 -0.85 -5.91
C THR A 180 12.86 -0.13 -6.96
N LEU A 181 12.83 1.21 -7.01
CA LEU A 181 13.52 1.99 -8.04
C LEU A 181 14.96 2.37 -7.66
N LEU A 182 15.23 2.68 -6.39
CA LEU A 182 16.51 3.22 -5.93
C LEU A 182 17.22 2.36 -4.87
N GLY A 183 16.54 1.36 -4.31
CA GLY A 183 17.07 0.57 -3.19
C GLY A 183 16.87 1.23 -1.84
N THR A 184 17.66 0.80 -0.84
CA THR A 184 17.58 1.30 0.54
C THR A 184 18.27 2.68 0.64
N PRO A 185 17.61 3.70 1.23
CA PRO A 185 18.22 5.01 1.41
C PRO A 185 19.26 5.04 2.54
N GLU A 186 20.15 6.03 2.49
CA GLU A 186 21.10 6.34 3.56
C GLU A 186 20.44 7.08 4.71
N THR A 187 19.67 8.14 4.39
CA THR A 187 19.03 9.00 5.38
C THR A 187 17.67 9.53 4.89
N ILE A 188 16.78 9.74 5.85
CA ILE A 188 15.45 10.31 5.65
C ILE A 188 15.26 11.45 6.63
N ASP A 189 14.86 12.61 6.12
CA ASP A 189 14.48 13.79 6.90
C ASP A 189 12.99 14.09 6.65
N ALA A 190 12.15 13.89 7.67
CA ALA A 190 10.70 13.93 7.52
C ALA A 190 10.03 14.91 8.48
N ALA A 191 8.92 15.50 8.02
CA ALA A 191 8.03 16.31 8.83
C ALA A 191 6.60 15.75 8.73
N HIS A 192 5.90 15.70 9.86
CA HIS A 192 4.53 15.21 9.98
C HIS A 192 3.63 16.26 10.63
N VAL A 193 2.43 16.43 10.08
CA VAL A 193 1.40 17.32 10.59
C VAL A 193 0.09 16.55 10.76
N SER A 194 -0.39 16.48 12.00
CA SER A 194 -1.64 15.83 12.37
C SER A 194 -2.23 16.48 13.64
N ALA A 195 -3.49 16.23 13.91
CA ALA A 195 -4.13 16.60 15.17
C ALA A 195 -3.63 15.75 16.36
N ALA A 196 -3.10 14.55 16.11
CA ALA A 196 -2.52 13.65 17.09
C ALA A 196 -0.99 13.60 16.97
N PRO A 197 -0.27 13.25 18.07
CA PRO A 197 1.18 12.99 18.00
C PRO A 197 1.52 11.91 16.96
N THR A 198 2.73 11.98 16.37
CA THR A 198 3.24 10.95 15.47
C THR A 198 3.34 9.61 16.20
N PRO A 199 2.68 8.54 15.72
CA PRO A 199 2.71 7.23 16.38
C PRO A 199 4.06 6.52 16.23
N ASP A 200 4.25 5.42 16.95
CA ASP A 200 5.47 4.60 16.87
C ASP A 200 5.50 3.65 15.66
N SER A 201 4.37 3.41 15.03
CA SER A 201 4.24 2.54 13.86
C SER A 201 3.40 3.19 12.77
N LEU A 202 3.32 2.56 11.59
CA LEU A 202 2.44 3.04 10.51
C LEU A 202 0.96 3.00 10.90
N ARG A 203 0.62 2.17 11.90
CA ARG A 203 -0.74 2.08 12.41
C ARG A 203 -1.13 3.38 13.12
N GLY A 204 -2.31 3.90 12.80
CA GLY A 204 -2.81 5.14 13.37
C GLY A 204 -2.11 6.40 12.85
N LEU A 205 -1.18 6.28 11.91
CA LEU A 205 -0.60 7.44 11.25
C LEU A 205 -1.63 8.07 10.30
N ALA A 206 -1.98 9.33 10.58
CA ALA A 206 -2.97 10.11 9.85
C ALA A 206 -2.50 11.55 9.64
N GLY A 207 -3.03 12.25 8.65
CA GLY A 207 -2.71 13.64 8.35
C GLY A 207 -1.82 13.81 7.12
N HIS A 208 -0.73 14.57 7.26
CA HIS A 208 0.15 14.92 6.15
C HIS A 208 1.61 14.65 6.52
N MET A 209 2.38 14.13 5.57
CA MET A 209 3.82 13.92 5.73
C MET A 209 4.56 14.38 4.49
N THR A 210 5.71 15.04 4.72
CA THR A 210 6.72 15.30 3.68
C THR A 210 8.05 14.74 4.14
N ALA A 211 8.88 14.28 3.20
CA ALA A 211 10.24 13.90 3.53
C ALA A 211 11.20 14.14 2.36
N ASN A 212 12.47 14.42 2.71
CA ASN A 212 13.61 14.42 1.81
C ASN A 212 14.47 13.20 2.13
N ILE A 213 14.87 12.49 1.09
CA ILE A 213 15.51 11.19 1.21
C ILE A 213 16.79 11.19 0.39
N ARG A 214 17.88 10.74 0.99
CA ARG A 214 19.17 10.58 0.33
C ARG A 214 19.47 9.10 0.13
N PHE A 215 19.87 8.76 -1.08
CA PHE A 215 20.29 7.41 -1.46
C PHE A 215 21.80 7.37 -1.73
N PRO A 216 22.40 6.17 -1.74
CA PRO A 216 23.76 5.97 -2.20
C PRO A 216 24.02 6.57 -3.60
N SER A 217 25.26 6.91 -3.88
CA SER A 217 25.68 7.47 -5.18
C SER A 217 25.09 8.85 -5.51
N GLY A 218 24.66 9.62 -4.48
CA GLY A 218 24.17 10.97 -4.62
C GLY A 218 22.74 11.11 -5.14
N LYS A 219 22.00 10.01 -5.29
CA LYS A 219 20.59 10.04 -5.68
C LYS A 219 19.71 10.56 -4.55
N CYS A 220 18.59 11.17 -4.90
CA CYS A 220 17.67 11.73 -3.90
C CYS A 220 16.20 11.50 -4.28
N ALA A 221 15.34 11.57 -3.25
CA ALA A 221 13.90 11.65 -3.46
C ALA A 221 13.24 12.66 -2.54
N SER A 222 12.10 13.19 -2.98
CA SER A 222 11.18 13.97 -2.15
C SER A 222 9.79 13.33 -2.19
N ILE A 223 9.13 13.29 -1.05
CA ILE A 223 7.80 12.72 -0.93
C ILE A 223 6.81 13.69 -0.31
N MET A 224 5.56 13.57 -0.70
CA MET A 224 4.41 14.18 -0.05
C MET A 224 3.29 13.14 0.00
N ALA A 225 2.80 12.83 1.18
CA ALA A 225 1.70 11.91 1.41
C ALA A 225 0.61 12.54 2.27
N SER A 226 -0.66 12.23 1.98
CA SER A 226 -1.81 12.66 2.77
C SER A 226 -2.96 11.68 2.63
N ASP A 227 -3.68 11.44 3.74
CA ASP A 227 -4.94 10.72 3.78
C ASP A 227 -6.16 11.64 3.95
N SER A 228 -5.98 12.94 3.79
CA SER A 228 -7.01 13.97 4.03
C SER A 228 -7.36 14.74 2.74
N SER A 229 -7.44 14.02 1.61
CA SER A 229 -7.84 14.56 0.31
C SER A 229 -9.29 14.14 -0.02
N PRO A 230 -10.01 14.91 -0.83
CA PRO A 230 -11.36 14.51 -1.28
C PRO A 230 -11.38 13.29 -2.20
N GLY A 231 -10.23 12.83 -2.68
CA GLY A 231 -10.08 11.65 -3.53
C GLY A 231 -8.63 11.38 -3.90
N TRP A 232 -8.43 10.39 -4.75
CA TRP A 232 -7.11 9.91 -5.14
C TRP A 232 -6.38 10.86 -6.09
N SER A 233 -5.10 11.10 -5.80
CA SER A 233 -4.16 11.75 -6.72
C SER A 233 -2.75 11.21 -6.48
N ARG A 234 -2.15 10.66 -7.51
CA ARG A 234 -0.74 10.23 -7.49
C ARG A 234 0.02 10.91 -8.62
N ALA A 235 1.22 11.42 -8.29
CA ALA A 235 2.17 11.94 -9.25
C ALA A 235 3.56 11.41 -8.92
N ILE A 236 4.29 11.00 -9.94
CA ILE A 236 5.67 10.50 -9.86
C ILE A 236 6.48 11.26 -10.92
N THR A 237 7.54 11.93 -10.49
CA THR A 237 8.48 12.60 -11.40
C THR A 237 9.84 11.93 -11.28
N LEU A 238 10.36 11.39 -12.39
CA LEU A 238 11.71 10.83 -12.47
C LEU A 238 12.60 11.82 -13.22
N ILE A 239 13.77 12.11 -12.68
CA ILE A 239 14.77 13.01 -13.28
C ILE A 239 16.04 12.21 -13.50
N GLY A 240 16.65 12.38 -14.66
CA GLY A 240 17.91 11.77 -15.05
C GLY A 240 18.58 12.47 -16.23
N PRO A 241 19.72 11.96 -16.70
CA PRO A 241 20.49 12.61 -17.77
C PRO A 241 19.73 12.75 -19.10
N ARG A 242 18.70 11.90 -19.31
CA ARG A 242 17.86 11.93 -20.52
C ARG A 242 16.58 12.74 -20.36
N GLY A 243 16.48 13.58 -19.32
CA GLY A 243 15.37 14.49 -19.11
C GLY A 243 14.46 14.09 -17.95
N VAL A 244 13.14 14.18 -18.14
CA VAL A 244 12.14 14.02 -17.09
C VAL A 244 11.02 13.11 -17.55
N ILE A 245 10.66 12.11 -16.73
CA ILE A 245 9.40 11.38 -16.87
C ILE A 245 8.44 11.91 -15.81
N ASP A 246 7.34 12.51 -16.22
CA ASP A 246 6.21 12.85 -15.37
C ASP A 246 5.09 11.84 -15.57
N ALA A 247 4.72 11.18 -14.49
CA ALA A 247 3.66 10.16 -14.48
C ALA A 247 2.60 10.49 -13.43
N SER A 248 1.36 10.29 -13.81
CA SER A 248 0.19 10.25 -12.94
C SER A 248 -0.65 9.03 -13.31
N ASP A 249 -1.69 8.71 -12.54
CA ASP A 249 -2.60 7.63 -12.91
C ASP A 249 -3.35 7.89 -14.24
N HIS A 250 -3.35 9.15 -14.71
CA HIS A 250 -3.98 9.54 -15.97
C HIS A 250 -3.04 9.54 -17.18
N ARG A 251 -1.75 9.79 -16.97
CA ARG A 251 -0.82 10.05 -18.07
C ARG A 251 0.60 9.75 -17.67
N VAL A 252 1.38 9.25 -18.63
CA VAL A 252 2.85 9.15 -18.54
C VAL A 252 3.43 9.98 -19.69
N ARG A 253 4.37 10.88 -19.38
CA ARG A 253 5.04 11.72 -20.37
C ARG A 253 6.54 11.73 -20.13
N TRP A 254 7.31 11.53 -21.17
CA TRP A 254 8.76 11.69 -21.16
C TRP A 254 9.18 12.92 -21.99
N MET A 255 9.93 13.81 -21.36
CA MET A 255 10.50 15.02 -21.99
C MET A 255 12.03 14.95 -21.96
N SER A 256 12.66 15.32 -23.11
CA SER A 256 14.13 15.45 -23.18
C SER A 256 14.62 16.64 -22.34
N PRO A 257 15.95 16.76 -22.10
CA PRO A 257 16.52 17.93 -21.43
C PRO A 257 16.25 19.25 -22.17
N GLU A 258 16.04 19.21 -23.50
CA GLU A 258 15.71 20.36 -24.35
C GLU A 258 14.20 20.68 -24.34
N GLY A 259 13.39 19.94 -23.59
CA GLY A 259 11.95 20.15 -23.49
C GLY A 259 11.11 19.51 -24.62
N GLN A 260 11.70 18.65 -25.44
CA GLN A 260 10.96 17.91 -26.47
C GLN A 260 10.21 16.75 -25.85
N ILE A 261 8.96 16.55 -26.22
CA ILE A 261 8.17 15.36 -25.82
C ILE A 261 8.67 14.18 -26.63
N LEU A 262 9.25 13.19 -25.94
CA LEU A 262 9.75 11.94 -26.52
C LEU A 262 8.69 10.84 -26.48
N ASP A 263 7.85 10.83 -25.45
CA ASP A 263 6.72 9.92 -25.30
C ASP A 263 5.58 10.59 -24.53
N ASP A 264 4.35 10.22 -24.81
CA ASP A 264 3.15 10.77 -24.18
C ASP A 264 1.97 9.79 -24.28
N ALA A 265 1.68 9.08 -23.21
CA ALA A 265 0.67 8.06 -23.16
C ALA A 265 -0.45 8.40 -22.15
N GLN A 266 -1.71 8.32 -22.62
CA GLN A 266 -2.90 8.41 -21.77
C GLN A 266 -3.13 7.05 -21.10
N MET A 267 -3.29 7.03 -19.75
CA MET A 267 -3.47 5.80 -18.97
C MET A 267 -4.94 5.50 -18.67
N THR A 268 -5.72 6.53 -18.33
CA THR A 268 -7.15 6.42 -18.08
C THR A 268 -7.88 7.70 -18.44
N ASP A 269 -9.15 7.56 -18.85
CA ASP A 269 -10.06 8.68 -19.10
C ASP A 269 -10.92 9.04 -17.87
N THR A 270 -10.84 8.24 -16.80
CA THR A 270 -11.59 8.48 -15.56
C THR A 270 -11.16 9.79 -14.92
N LYS A 271 -12.08 10.77 -14.89
CA LYS A 271 -11.82 12.13 -14.35
C LYS A 271 -12.28 12.30 -12.91
N ASP A 272 -13.26 11.50 -12.48
CA ASP A 272 -13.77 11.55 -11.13
C ASP A 272 -12.78 10.88 -10.14
N PRO A 273 -12.24 11.62 -9.15
CA PRO A 273 -11.22 11.09 -8.25
C PRO A 273 -11.71 9.91 -7.39
N VAL A 274 -13.00 9.85 -7.06
CA VAL A 274 -13.56 8.75 -6.24
C VAL A 274 -13.66 7.46 -7.07
N THR A 275 -14.16 7.57 -8.29
CA THR A 275 -14.19 6.44 -9.24
C THR A 275 -12.78 5.96 -9.57
N LEU A 276 -11.82 6.87 -9.74
CA LEU A 276 -10.42 6.53 -9.98
C LEU A 276 -9.83 5.75 -8.80
N GLU A 277 -10.11 6.18 -7.57
CA GLU A 277 -9.64 5.51 -6.35
C GLU A 277 -10.12 4.05 -6.29
N ALA A 278 -11.40 3.81 -6.52
CA ALA A 278 -11.98 2.46 -6.57
C ALA A 278 -11.37 1.61 -7.70
N THR A 279 -11.21 2.19 -8.90
CA THR A 279 -10.61 1.52 -10.05
C THR A 279 -9.18 1.06 -9.77
N LEU A 280 -8.33 1.94 -9.24
CA LEU A 280 -6.93 1.62 -8.95
C LEU A 280 -6.78 0.52 -7.88
N ILE A 281 -7.67 0.53 -6.89
CA ILE A 281 -7.70 -0.53 -5.86
C ILE A 281 -8.16 -1.85 -6.49
N ALA A 282 -9.23 -1.82 -7.29
CA ALA A 282 -9.75 -3.00 -7.99
C ALA A 282 -8.72 -3.62 -8.93
N ASP A 283 -8.03 -2.81 -9.75
CA ASP A 283 -6.96 -3.25 -10.64
C ASP A 283 -5.81 -3.92 -9.86
N SER A 284 -5.43 -3.32 -8.72
CA SER A 284 -4.39 -3.88 -7.84
C SER A 284 -4.82 -5.20 -7.19
N ILE A 285 -6.10 -5.34 -6.83
CA ILE A 285 -6.69 -6.59 -6.34
C ILE A 285 -6.60 -7.65 -7.44
N MET A 286 -7.09 -7.37 -8.63
CA MET A 286 -7.08 -8.31 -9.75
C MET A 286 -5.66 -8.74 -10.13
N ALA A 287 -4.71 -7.81 -10.15
CA ALA A 287 -3.31 -8.12 -10.35
C ALA A 287 -2.73 -9.03 -9.24
N SER A 288 -3.21 -8.89 -8.00
CA SER A 288 -2.79 -9.73 -6.86
C SER A 288 -3.36 -11.14 -6.94
N LEU A 289 -4.57 -11.30 -7.48
CA LEU A 289 -5.26 -12.59 -7.60
C LEU A 289 -4.82 -13.35 -8.85
N THR A 290 -4.40 -12.66 -9.92
CA THR A 290 -4.04 -13.27 -11.19
C THR A 290 -2.60 -13.81 -11.16
N PRO A 291 -2.38 -15.12 -11.32
CA PRO A 291 -1.03 -15.68 -11.46
C PRO A 291 -0.28 -15.00 -12.62
N GLY A 292 0.98 -14.62 -12.36
CA GLY A 292 1.84 -13.95 -13.35
C GLY A 292 1.73 -12.42 -13.39
N LEU A 293 0.66 -11.82 -12.86
CA LEU A 293 0.53 -10.36 -12.72
C LEU A 293 0.96 -9.83 -11.36
N ARG A 294 1.17 -10.68 -10.36
CA ARG A 294 1.58 -10.31 -8.99
C ARG A 294 2.88 -9.52 -8.96
N GLY A 295 3.74 -9.74 -9.95
CA GLY A 295 5.04 -9.12 -10.01
C GLY A 295 6.01 -9.63 -8.93
N ARG A 296 7.09 -8.88 -8.71
CA ARG A 296 8.11 -9.19 -7.69
C ARG A 296 7.51 -9.04 -6.28
N PRO A 297 7.85 -9.92 -5.31
CA PRO A 297 7.46 -9.73 -3.90
C PRO A 297 7.94 -8.39 -3.35
N ILE A 298 7.22 -7.86 -2.36
CA ILE A 298 7.63 -6.65 -1.63
C ILE A 298 8.83 -6.99 -0.75
N ASP A 299 9.89 -6.19 -0.81
CA ASP A 299 10.93 -6.22 0.21
C ASP A 299 10.39 -5.56 1.49
N MET A 300 9.72 -6.35 2.32
CA MET A 300 9.08 -5.88 3.55
C MET A 300 10.09 -5.31 4.53
N ASN A 301 11.31 -5.89 4.61
CA ASN A 301 12.35 -5.41 5.52
C ASN A 301 12.79 -4.00 5.13
N ALA A 302 13.20 -3.79 3.89
CA ALA A 302 13.65 -2.48 3.41
C ALA A 302 12.51 -1.45 3.43
N THR A 303 11.30 -1.84 3.00
CA THR A 303 10.13 -0.95 2.94
C THR A 303 9.71 -0.47 4.33
N LEU A 304 9.55 -1.39 5.30
CA LEU A 304 9.16 -1.02 6.66
C LEU A 304 10.27 -0.28 7.41
N ALA A 305 11.55 -0.65 7.19
CA ALA A 305 12.67 0.09 7.78
C ALA A 305 12.71 1.53 7.28
N MET A 306 12.47 1.74 5.99
CA MET A 306 12.38 3.08 5.40
C MET A 306 11.22 3.89 5.98
N ALA A 307 10.02 3.29 6.05
CA ALA A 307 8.84 3.94 6.60
C ALA A 307 9.01 4.27 8.10
N GLN A 308 9.60 3.34 8.88
CA GLN A 308 9.88 3.55 10.29
C GLN A 308 10.92 4.65 10.53
N ALA A 309 11.95 4.74 9.68
CA ALA A 309 12.93 5.83 9.73
C ALA A 309 12.27 7.20 9.47
N ALA A 310 11.31 7.27 8.53
CA ALA A 310 10.55 8.50 8.29
C ALA A 310 9.70 8.90 9.52
N LEU A 311 9.05 7.93 10.18
CA LEU A 311 8.31 8.19 11.43
C LEU A 311 9.22 8.69 12.54
N LEU A 312 10.37 8.02 12.72
CA LEU A 312 11.34 8.40 13.75
C LEU A 312 11.88 9.80 13.48
N SER A 313 12.24 10.11 12.25
CA SER A 313 12.68 11.45 11.83
C SER A 313 11.64 12.52 12.13
N ALA A 314 10.37 12.27 11.80
CA ALA A 314 9.27 13.20 12.09
C ALA A 314 9.05 13.44 13.59
N ARG A 315 9.41 12.46 14.46
CA ARG A 315 9.31 12.58 15.93
C ARG A 315 10.51 13.26 16.56
N THR A 316 11.72 12.93 16.08
CA THR A 316 12.97 13.44 16.65
C THR A 316 13.36 14.80 16.10
N GLY A 317 12.85 15.18 14.92
CA GLY A 317 13.27 16.36 14.18
C GLY A 317 14.70 16.24 13.60
N HIS A 318 15.22 15.01 13.50
CA HIS A 318 16.55 14.73 12.96
C HIS A 318 16.47 13.73 11.82
N PRO A 319 17.41 13.79 10.84
CA PRO A 319 17.52 12.76 9.82
C PRO A 319 17.83 11.39 10.43
N GLU A 320 17.14 10.35 9.95
CA GLU A 320 17.25 8.98 10.47
C GLU A 320 17.69 8.02 9.36
N SER A 321 18.35 6.92 9.74
CA SER A 321 18.85 5.93 8.80
C SER A 321 18.05 4.62 8.87
N PRO A 322 17.49 4.13 7.76
CA PRO A 322 16.85 2.83 7.71
C PRO A 322 17.78 1.66 8.05
N SER A 323 19.10 1.80 7.81
CA SER A 323 20.07 0.75 8.14
C SER A 323 20.10 0.43 9.63
N MET A 324 19.92 1.43 10.51
CA MET A 324 19.86 1.19 11.96
C MET A 324 18.68 0.28 12.34
N ILE A 325 17.55 0.43 11.65
CA ILE A 325 16.35 -0.38 11.88
C ILE A 325 16.59 -1.80 11.36
N LEU A 326 17.19 -1.93 10.16
CA LEU A 326 17.55 -3.23 9.58
C LEU A 326 18.55 -4.00 10.47
N ASP A 327 19.52 -3.31 11.08
CA ASP A 327 20.48 -3.90 12.03
C ASP A 327 19.78 -4.44 13.30
N ILE A 328 18.76 -3.73 13.79
CA ILE A 328 17.95 -4.21 14.94
C ILE A 328 17.17 -5.47 14.52
N LEU A 329 16.52 -5.45 13.36
CA LEU A 329 15.74 -6.60 12.86
C LEU A 329 16.62 -7.84 12.61
N SER A 330 17.89 -7.66 12.20
CA SER A 330 18.81 -8.76 11.94
C SER A 330 19.31 -9.45 13.21
N ARG A 331 19.18 -8.78 14.37
CA ARG A 331 19.61 -9.30 15.69
C ARG A 331 18.46 -9.90 16.51
N ALA A 332 17.21 -9.64 16.11
CA ALA A 332 16.01 -10.15 16.77
C ALA A 332 15.57 -11.52 16.19
#